data_33cc83dff5e9d9a0caddcabeff8f9549
#
_entry.id   33cc83dff5e9d9a0caddcabeff8f9549
#
_cell.length_a   1.000
_cell.length_b   1.000
_cell.length_c   1.000
_cell.angle_alpha   90.00
_cell.angle_beta   90.00
_cell.angle_gamma   90.00
#
_symmetry.space_group_name_H-M   'P 1'
#
loop_
_entity.id
_entity.type
_entity.pdbx_description
1 polymer ?
#
loop_
_entity_poly.entity_id
_entity_poly.type
_entity_poly.pdbx_seq_one_letter_code
_entity_poly.pdbx_strand_id
1 'polypeptide(L)'
;MIEPAASSPRAMIEYIAKAIVDAKSEVYIDEYEDGNETVIELEVAEADLGKIIGRSGRVARALRHILSAAGSKLNKRYALEIIE
;
A
#
# COMPACT_ATOMS: atom_id res chain seq x y z
N MET A 1 -8.48 8.78 19.58
CA MET A 1 -7.37 9.48 18.92
C MET A 1 -7.06 8.85 17.58
N ILE A 2 -6.83 9.67 16.59
CA ILE A 2 -6.51 9.17 15.25
C ILE A 2 -5.08 8.66 15.21
N GLU A 3 -4.92 7.45 14.74
CA GLU A 3 -3.60 6.87 14.58
C GLU A 3 -2.82 7.59 13.49
N PRO A 4 -1.56 7.95 13.75
CA PRO A 4 -0.76 8.60 12.71
C PRO A 4 -0.73 7.81 11.40
N ALA A 5 -0.79 6.49 11.48
CA ALA A 5 -0.77 5.64 10.30
C ALA A 5 -1.97 5.86 9.39
N ALA A 6 -3.07 6.40 9.91
CA ALA A 6 -4.27 6.63 9.12
C ALA A 6 -4.29 8.02 8.49
N SER A 7 -3.26 8.85 8.72
CA SER A 7 -3.26 10.24 8.30
C SER A 7 -2.74 10.47 6.88
N SER A 8 -2.13 9.47 6.25
CA SER A 8 -1.61 9.62 4.90
C SER A 8 -1.83 8.33 4.12
N PRO A 9 -1.91 8.42 2.78
CA PRO A 9 -2.05 7.21 1.95
C PRO A 9 -0.93 6.22 2.16
N ARG A 10 0.31 6.70 2.25
CA ARG A 10 1.45 5.82 2.51
C ARG A 10 1.30 5.08 3.83
N ALA A 11 1.00 5.81 4.88
CA ALA A 11 0.86 5.21 6.21
C ALA A 11 -0.33 4.25 6.26
N MET A 12 -1.38 4.54 5.51
CA MET A 12 -2.54 3.67 5.43
C MET A 12 -2.19 2.33 4.80
N ILE A 13 -1.45 2.36 3.69
CA ILE A 13 -1.03 1.13 3.01
C ILE A 13 -0.12 0.32 3.92
N GLU A 14 0.81 0.98 4.61
CA GLU A 14 1.69 0.29 5.54
C GLU A 14 0.89 -0.39 6.66
N TYR A 15 -0.07 0.32 7.21
CA TYR A 15 -0.90 -0.21 8.29
C TYR A 15 -1.67 -1.45 7.83
N ILE A 16 -2.29 -1.37 6.65
CA ILE A 16 -3.08 -2.48 6.12
C ILE A 16 -2.17 -3.68 5.82
N ALA A 17 -1.01 -3.43 5.20
CA ALA A 17 -0.08 -4.51 4.88
C ALA A 17 0.34 -5.25 6.14
N LYS A 18 0.67 -4.51 7.20
CA LYS A 18 1.08 -5.11 8.46
C LYS A 18 -0.05 -5.90 9.13
N ALA A 19 -1.29 -5.54 8.84
CA ALA A 19 -2.44 -6.28 9.38
C ALA A 19 -2.67 -7.60 8.64
N ILE A 20 -2.14 -7.73 7.43
CA ILE A 20 -2.35 -8.91 6.59
C ILE A 20 -1.22 -9.93 6.71
N VAL A 21 0.04 -9.45 6.80
CA VAL A 21 1.20 -10.32 6.75
C VAL A 21 1.53 -10.92 8.11
N ASP A 22 2.30 -12.02 8.08
CA ASP A 22 2.82 -12.63 9.30
C ASP A 22 4.11 -11.96 9.75
N ALA A 23 5.01 -11.69 8.81
CA ALA A 23 6.31 -11.09 9.11
C ALA A 23 6.21 -9.56 9.05
N LYS A 24 5.61 -8.98 10.09
CA LYS A 24 5.36 -7.55 10.14
C LYS A 24 6.63 -6.70 10.09
N SER A 25 7.73 -7.22 10.62
CA SER A 25 8.99 -6.49 10.63
C SER A 25 9.64 -6.44 9.25
N GLU A 26 9.11 -7.19 8.28
CA GLU A 26 9.64 -7.20 6.94
C GLU A 26 8.75 -6.46 5.95
N VAL A 27 7.90 -5.59 6.45
CA VAL A 27 7.11 -4.71 5.61
C VAL A 27 7.92 -3.43 5.39
N TYR A 28 8.25 -3.16 4.13
CA TYR A 28 8.98 -1.95 3.75
C TYR A 28 8.12 -1.17 2.80
N ILE A 29 8.09 0.13 3.00
CA ILE A 29 7.29 0.98 2.17
C ILE A 29 8.11 2.20 1.76
N ASP A 30 7.97 2.61 0.53
CA ASP A 30 8.69 3.75 0.00
C ASP A 30 7.73 4.58 -0.83
N GLU A 31 8.06 5.83 -1.02
CA GLU A 31 7.21 6.76 -1.76
C GLU A 31 8.09 7.67 -2.58
N TYR A 32 7.78 7.80 -3.87
CA TYR A 32 8.53 8.70 -4.74
C TYR A 32 7.62 9.27 -5.82
N GLU A 33 8.06 10.36 -6.41
CA GLU A 33 7.31 11.02 -7.49
C GLU A 33 7.76 10.48 -8.84
N ASP A 34 6.80 10.26 -9.72
CA ASP A 34 7.08 9.83 -11.09
C ASP A 34 6.11 10.60 -12.00
N GLY A 35 6.60 11.71 -12.54
CA GLY A 35 5.75 12.58 -13.34
C GLY A 35 4.64 13.18 -12.48
N ASN A 36 3.40 12.96 -12.87
CA ASN A 36 2.24 13.46 -12.14
C ASN A 36 1.75 12.50 -11.07
N GLU A 37 2.47 11.42 -10.87
CA GLU A 37 2.04 10.34 -9.99
C GLU A 37 2.94 10.23 -8.78
N THR A 38 2.34 9.94 -7.63
CA THR A 38 3.09 9.54 -6.45
C THR A 38 3.02 8.03 -6.38
N VAL A 39 4.17 7.37 -6.44
CA VAL A 39 4.25 5.92 -6.42
C VAL A 39 4.55 5.45 -5.01
N ILE A 40 3.75 4.53 -4.51
CA ILE A 40 4.00 3.89 -3.24
C ILE A 40 4.44 2.46 -3.55
N GLU A 41 5.67 2.15 -3.13
CA GLU A 41 6.22 0.80 -3.29
C GLU A 41 6.04 0.04 -1.99
N LEU A 42 5.55 -1.17 -2.12
CA LEU A 42 5.34 -2.04 -0.97
C LEU A 42 6.13 -3.32 -1.15
N GLU A 43 6.94 -3.65 -0.16
CA GLU A 43 7.70 -4.88 -0.13
C GLU A 43 7.37 -5.62 1.15
N VAL A 44 7.15 -6.93 1.04
CA VAL A 44 6.88 -7.79 2.18
C VAL A 44 7.76 -9.03 2.08
N ALA A 45 7.78 -9.84 3.13
CA ALA A 45 8.49 -11.10 3.08
C ALA A 45 7.94 -11.94 1.94
N GLU A 46 8.82 -12.67 1.25
CA GLU A 46 8.42 -13.47 0.11
C GLU A 46 7.28 -14.43 0.46
N ALA A 47 7.33 -15.02 1.64
CA ALA A 47 6.29 -15.94 2.09
C ALA A 47 4.93 -15.26 2.26
N ASP A 48 4.90 -13.94 2.42
CA ASP A 48 3.66 -13.19 2.61
C ASP A 48 3.14 -12.55 1.34
N LEU A 49 3.92 -12.59 0.28
CA LEU A 49 3.55 -11.90 -0.97
C LEU A 49 2.19 -12.34 -1.49
N GLY A 50 1.91 -13.63 -1.42
CA GLY A 50 0.63 -14.16 -1.87
C GLY A 50 -0.56 -13.58 -1.11
N LYS A 51 -0.36 -13.24 0.16
CA LYS A 51 -1.44 -12.64 0.96
C LYS A 51 -1.73 -11.20 0.52
N ILE A 52 -0.69 -10.48 0.12
CA ILE A 52 -0.84 -9.10 -0.34
C ILE A 52 -1.49 -9.06 -1.72
N ILE A 53 -1.15 -10.01 -2.57
CA ILE A 53 -1.75 -10.08 -3.90
C ILE A 53 -3.19 -10.60 -3.81
N GLY A 54 -3.37 -11.65 -3.01
CA GLY A 54 -4.66 -12.26 -2.83
C GLY A 54 -5.07 -13.15 -3.98
N ARG A 55 -6.13 -13.92 -3.78
CA ARG A 55 -6.62 -14.81 -4.82
C ARG A 55 -7.04 -13.98 -6.03
N SER A 56 -6.54 -14.34 -7.18
CA SER A 56 -6.83 -13.66 -8.45
C SER A 56 -6.52 -12.16 -8.39
N GLY A 57 -5.59 -11.76 -7.52
CA GLY A 57 -5.18 -10.37 -7.38
C GLY A 57 -6.16 -9.49 -6.65
N ARG A 58 -7.12 -10.07 -5.94
CA ARG A 58 -8.19 -9.28 -5.31
C ARG A 58 -7.71 -8.31 -4.25
N VAL A 59 -6.76 -8.73 -3.42
CA VAL A 59 -6.26 -7.87 -2.35
C VAL A 59 -5.49 -6.69 -2.96
N ALA A 60 -4.61 -6.98 -3.92
CA ALA A 60 -3.85 -5.93 -4.59
C ALA A 60 -4.78 -4.91 -5.26
N ARG A 61 -5.84 -5.39 -5.94
CA ARG A 61 -6.79 -4.49 -6.57
C ARG A 61 -7.53 -3.63 -5.54
N ALA A 62 -7.91 -4.24 -4.41
CA ALA A 62 -8.59 -3.50 -3.36
C ALA A 62 -7.70 -2.42 -2.80
N LEU A 63 -6.42 -2.72 -2.58
CA LEU A 63 -5.46 -1.74 -2.09
C LEU A 63 -5.31 -0.58 -3.08
N ARG A 64 -5.27 -0.90 -4.37
CA ARG A 64 -5.17 0.14 -5.41
C ARG A 64 -6.42 1.01 -5.45
N HIS A 65 -7.59 0.43 -5.26
CA HIS A 65 -8.84 1.20 -5.22
C HIS A 65 -8.87 2.14 -4.02
N ILE A 66 -8.49 1.65 -2.85
CA ILE A 66 -8.45 2.47 -1.64
C ILE A 66 -7.46 3.62 -1.83
N LEU A 67 -6.30 3.31 -2.38
CA LEU A 67 -5.26 4.31 -2.59
C LEU A 67 -5.71 5.37 -3.59
N SER A 68 -6.38 4.96 -4.64
CA SER A 68 -6.91 5.87 -5.64
C SER A 68 -7.96 6.80 -5.03
N ALA A 69 -8.85 6.27 -4.21
CA ALA A 69 -9.86 7.06 -3.55
C ALA A 69 -9.24 8.10 -2.62
N ALA A 70 -8.22 7.69 -1.86
CA ALA A 70 -7.52 8.59 -0.96
C ALA A 70 -6.81 9.69 -1.74
N GLY A 71 -6.20 9.33 -2.86
CA GLY A 71 -5.52 10.30 -3.72
C GLY A 71 -6.50 11.31 -4.31
N SER A 72 -7.65 10.83 -4.76
CA SER A 72 -8.68 11.70 -5.30
C SER A 72 -9.09 12.77 -4.31
N LYS A 73 -9.23 12.40 -3.05
CA LYS A 73 -9.58 13.34 -1.99
C LYS A 73 -8.52 14.42 -1.81
N LEU A 74 -7.26 14.08 -2.09
CA LEU A 74 -6.12 14.99 -1.94
C LEU A 74 -5.76 15.69 -3.25
N ASN A 75 -6.52 15.45 -4.32
CA ASN A 75 -6.20 15.93 -5.67
C ASN A 75 -4.85 15.44 -6.13
N LYS A 76 -4.54 14.20 -5.82
CA LYS A 76 -3.28 13.56 -6.20
C LYS A 76 -3.54 12.23 -6.88
N ARG A 77 -2.61 11.85 -7.74
CA ARG A 77 -2.63 10.54 -8.38
C ARG A 77 -1.63 9.64 -7.66
N TYR A 78 -2.10 8.50 -7.22
CA TYR A 78 -1.26 7.51 -6.55
C TYR A 78 -1.24 6.22 -7.35
N ALA A 79 -0.10 5.58 -7.33
CA ALA A 79 0.05 4.23 -7.88
C ALA A 79 0.65 3.36 -6.81
N LEU A 80 0.25 2.10 -6.77
CA LEU A 80 0.80 1.12 -5.85
C LEU A 80 1.62 0.12 -6.64
N GLU A 81 2.87 -0.03 -6.27
CA GLU A 81 3.77 -1.02 -6.85
C GLU A 81 4.12 -2.04 -5.80
N ILE A 82 3.78 -3.29 -6.04
CA ILE A 82 4.10 -4.38 -5.13
C ILE A 82 5.35 -5.06 -5.66
N ILE A 83 6.40 -5.07 -4.84
CA ILE A 83 7.67 -5.66 -5.23
C ILE A 83 7.55 -7.18 -5.19
N GLU A 84 7.92 -7.86 -6.28
CA GLU A 84 7.83 -9.32 -6.37
C GLU A 84 9.17 -9.98 -6.53
#